data_a0631b1249c7223983f4869352097ebd
#
_entry.id   a0631b1249c7223983f4869352097ebd
#
_cell.length_a   1.000
_cell.length_b   1.000
_cell.length_c   1.000
_cell.angle_alpha   90.00
_cell.angle_beta   90.00
_cell.angle_gamma   90.00
#
_symmetry.space_group_name_H-M   'P 1'
#
loop_
_entity.id
_entity.type
_entity.pdbx_description
1 polymer ?
#
loop_
_entity_poly.entity_id
_entity_poly.type
_entity_poly.pdbx_seq_one_letter_code
_entity_poly.pdbx_strand_id
1 'polypeptide(L)'
;GDILQVGNAKDIYHHPADLYCANFLGKMTKISENSYIRPEHIHICENGNFDATIKSIVFYGSFYEIIIQTQNEELLVHSFDDNLEVNQNIKYNFDGEILKF
;
A
#
# COMPACT_ATOMS: atom_id res chain seq x y z
N GLY A 1 0.13 18.02 14.76
CA GLY A 1 1.47 18.58 14.66
C GLY A 1 1.65 19.41 13.42
N ASP A 2 2.75 20.08 13.36
CA ASP A 2 3.06 20.93 12.21
C ASP A 2 3.46 20.08 11.00
N ILE A 3 3.15 20.59 9.81
CA ILE A 3 3.65 20.00 8.58
C ILE A 3 5.12 20.42 8.45
N LEU A 4 6.02 19.45 8.42
CA LEU A 4 7.46 19.69 8.36
C LEU A 4 7.97 19.98 6.95
N GLN A 5 7.16 19.73 5.94
CA GLN A 5 7.51 19.92 4.55
C GLN A 5 6.65 21.00 3.93
N VAL A 6 7.28 21.97 3.25
CA VAL A 6 6.60 23.03 2.51
C VAL A 6 6.42 22.59 1.06
N GLY A 7 5.21 22.76 0.55
CA GLY A 7 4.87 22.39 -0.83
C GLY A 7 3.38 22.17 -0.98
N ASN A 8 2.91 21.96 -2.21
CA ASN A 8 1.51 21.62 -2.41
C ASN A 8 1.27 20.13 -2.08
N ALA A 9 -0.01 19.77 -1.88
CA ALA A 9 -0.37 18.42 -1.45
C ALA A 9 0.12 17.34 -2.40
N LYS A 10 0.12 17.60 -3.70
CA LYS A 10 0.59 16.64 -4.70
C LYS A 10 2.08 16.38 -4.59
N ASP A 11 2.87 17.42 -4.35
CA ASP A 11 4.32 17.28 -4.19
C ASP A 11 4.66 16.52 -2.91
N ILE A 12 3.96 16.82 -1.81
CA ILE A 12 4.15 16.11 -0.54
C ILE A 12 3.79 14.63 -0.71
N TYR A 13 2.74 14.32 -1.45
CA TYR A 13 2.30 12.95 -1.69
C TYR A 13 3.34 12.14 -2.46
N HIS A 14 3.91 12.71 -3.53
CA HIS A 14 4.86 12.01 -4.42
C HIS A 14 6.32 12.11 -3.96
N HIS A 15 6.67 13.20 -3.29
CA HIS A 15 8.05 13.47 -2.88
C HIS A 15 8.11 13.91 -1.42
N PRO A 16 7.66 13.07 -0.47
CA PRO A 16 7.68 13.44 0.94
C PRO A 16 9.10 13.50 1.47
N ALA A 17 9.37 14.47 2.36
CA ALA A 17 10.68 14.65 2.96
C ALA A 17 11.03 13.49 3.90
N ASP A 18 10.04 12.94 4.61
CA ASP A 18 10.22 11.83 5.53
C ASP A 18 8.92 11.02 5.64
N LEU A 19 8.94 9.95 6.44
CA LEU A 19 7.79 9.07 6.62
C LEU A 19 6.60 9.79 7.25
N TYR A 20 6.85 10.75 8.15
CA TYR A 20 5.77 11.55 8.74
C TYR A 20 5.01 12.33 7.67
N CYS A 21 5.73 13.02 6.78
CA CYS A 21 5.12 13.76 5.68
C CYS A 21 4.40 12.83 4.71
N ALA A 22 4.97 11.64 4.44
CA ALA A 22 4.32 10.65 3.57
C ALA A 22 2.97 10.21 4.14
N ASN A 23 2.91 9.91 5.44
CA ASN A 23 1.69 9.45 6.09
C ASN A 23 0.65 10.56 6.28
N PHE A 24 1.05 11.82 6.23
CA PHE A 24 0.14 12.96 6.39
C PHE A 24 -0.97 12.96 5.34
N LEU A 25 -0.65 12.59 4.09
CA LEU A 25 -1.62 12.58 2.98
C LEU A 25 -2.22 11.22 2.70
N GLY A 26 -1.75 10.17 3.34
CA GLY A 26 -2.31 8.84 3.12
C GLY A 26 -1.46 7.76 3.75
N LYS A 27 -2.03 6.57 3.78
CA LYS A 27 -1.35 5.42 4.36
C LYS A 27 -0.19 4.96 3.50
N MET A 28 0.80 4.35 4.16
CA MET A 28 1.96 3.76 3.51
C MET A 28 2.04 2.28 3.90
N THR A 29 2.59 1.47 3.02
CA THR A 29 2.88 0.08 3.33
C THR A 29 4.37 -0.19 3.16
N LYS A 30 4.97 -0.85 4.14
CA LYS A 30 6.40 -1.15 4.14
C LYS A 30 6.64 -2.41 3.33
N ILE A 31 7.47 -2.32 2.30
CA ILE A 31 7.80 -3.47 1.45
C ILE A 31 9.18 -4.07 1.76
N SER A 32 10.06 -3.29 2.37
CA SER A 32 11.36 -3.75 2.85
C SER A 32 11.92 -2.72 3.82
N GLU A 33 13.11 -2.95 4.35
CA GLU A 33 13.73 -2.00 5.28
C GLU A 33 13.88 -0.64 4.61
N ASN A 34 13.33 0.39 5.23
CA ASN A 34 13.36 1.78 4.75
C ASN A 34 12.66 2.03 3.40
N SER A 35 11.91 1.07 2.88
CA SER A 35 11.21 1.20 1.59
C SER A 35 9.71 1.06 1.78
N TYR A 36 8.97 2.01 1.23
CA TYR A 36 7.53 2.12 1.39
C TYR A 36 6.84 2.37 0.06
N ILE A 37 5.59 1.97 -0.05
CA ILE A 37 4.78 2.16 -1.24
C ILE A 37 3.35 2.53 -0.82
N ARG A 38 2.64 3.26 -1.68
CA ARG A 38 1.22 3.56 -1.47
C ARG A 38 0.38 2.31 -1.72
N PRO A 39 -0.66 2.05 -0.90
CA PRO A 39 -1.47 0.83 -1.03
C PRO A 39 -2.14 0.66 -2.40
N GLU A 40 -2.51 1.76 -3.07
CA GLU A 40 -3.12 1.73 -4.40
C GLU A 40 -2.16 1.30 -5.51
N HIS A 41 -0.86 1.24 -5.23
CA HIS A 41 0.14 0.80 -6.21
C HIS A 41 0.46 -0.70 -6.11
N ILE A 42 -0.17 -1.41 -5.18
CA ILE A 42 -0.06 -2.87 -5.10
C ILE A 42 -1.29 -3.46 -5.81
N HIS A 43 -1.04 -4.35 -6.75
CA HIS A 43 -2.09 -4.92 -7.60
C HIS A 43 -2.15 -6.44 -7.42
N ILE A 44 -3.30 -6.92 -6.94
CA ILE A 44 -3.56 -8.36 -6.86
C ILE A 44 -3.95 -8.82 -8.25
N CYS A 45 -3.20 -9.76 -8.82
CA CYS A 45 -3.43 -10.23 -10.18
C CYS A 45 -2.94 -11.67 -10.34
N GLU A 46 -3.57 -12.41 -11.28
CA GLU A 46 -3.24 -13.82 -11.51
C GLU A 46 -1.80 -14.02 -11.97
N ASN A 47 -1.24 -13.05 -12.69
CA ASN A 47 0.11 -13.12 -13.26
C ASN A 47 1.14 -12.41 -12.38
N GLY A 48 0.84 -12.15 -11.12
CA GLY A 48 1.75 -11.49 -10.21
C GLY A 48 3.03 -12.27 -9.98
N ASN A 49 4.12 -11.55 -9.72
CA ASN A 49 5.43 -12.15 -9.49
C ASN A 49 5.65 -12.53 -8.03
N PHE A 50 4.79 -12.10 -7.13
CA PHE A 50 4.93 -12.30 -5.69
C PHE A 50 3.70 -13.03 -5.13
N ASP A 51 3.91 -13.83 -4.10
CA ASP A 51 2.85 -14.60 -3.45
C ASP A 51 2.49 -14.01 -2.10
N ALA A 52 1.21 -14.06 -1.75
CA ALA A 52 0.71 -13.64 -0.44
C ALA A 52 -0.60 -14.33 -0.13
N THR A 53 -1.08 -14.16 1.11
CA THR A 53 -2.37 -14.66 1.58
C THR A 53 -3.17 -13.50 2.14
N ILE A 54 -4.44 -13.41 1.79
CA ILE A 54 -5.33 -12.36 2.31
C ILE A 54 -5.65 -12.63 3.77
N LYS A 55 -5.34 -11.67 4.64
CA LYS A 55 -5.62 -11.76 6.07
C LYS A 55 -6.91 -11.06 6.48
N SER A 56 -7.20 -9.91 5.87
CA SER A 56 -8.41 -9.17 6.19
C SER A 56 -8.88 -8.35 5.01
N ILE A 57 -10.19 -8.08 4.98
CA ILE A 57 -10.83 -7.27 3.94
C ILE A 57 -11.82 -6.36 4.64
N VAL A 58 -11.70 -5.05 4.43
CA VAL A 58 -12.63 -4.05 4.97
C VAL A 58 -13.17 -3.20 3.83
N PHE A 59 -14.50 -3.09 3.74
CA PHE A 59 -15.14 -2.30 2.71
C PHE A 59 -15.35 -0.87 3.19
N TYR A 60 -14.89 0.10 2.39
CA TYR A 60 -15.02 1.53 2.69
C TYR A 60 -16.00 2.26 1.75
N GLY A 61 -16.85 1.54 1.07
CA GLY A 61 -17.87 2.12 0.19
C GLY A 61 -17.42 2.29 -1.25
N SER A 62 -16.23 2.85 -1.48
CA SER A 62 -15.69 3.03 -2.83
C SER A 62 -14.53 2.09 -3.14
N PHE A 63 -13.96 1.43 -2.13
CA PHE A 63 -12.86 0.49 -2.31
C PHE A 63 -12.79 -0.44 -1.10
N TYR A 64 -12.00 -1.51 -1.24
CA TYR A 64 -11.66 -2.42 -0.15
C TYR A 64 -10.24 -2.15 0.33
N GLU A 65 -10.08 -2.13 1.65
CA GLU A 65 -8.76 -2.11 2.26
C GLU A 65 -8.41 -3.54 2.66
N ILE A 66 -7.36 -4.08 2.06
CA ILE A 66 -6.99 -5.49 2.19
C ILE A 66 -5.62 -5.57 2.82
N ILE A 67 -5.49 -6.42 3.85
CA ILE A 67 -4.18 -6.76 4.40
C ILE A 67 -3.79 -8.12 3.85
N ILE A 68 -2.65 -8.18 3.17
CA ILE A 68 -2.08 -9.43 2.67
C ILE A 68 -0.81 -9.76 3.43
N GLN A 69 -0.58 -11.04 3.67
CA GLN A 69 0.61 -11.53 4.36
C GLN A 69 1.56 -12.14 3.35
N THR A 70 2.75 -11.58 3.27
CA THR A 70 3.86 -12.16 2.53
C THR A 70 4.71 -13.01 3.46
N GLN A 71 5.81 -13.55 2.97
CA GLN A 71 6.73 -14.33 3.80
C GLN A 71 7.29 -13.51 4.97
N ASN A 72 7.53 -12.22 4.76
CA ASN A 72 8.22 -11.37 5.73
C ASN A 72 7.37 -10.25 6.31
N GLU A 73 6.32 -9.80 5.63
CA GLU A 73 5.62 -8.57 5.99
C GLU A 73 4.13 -8.66 5.71
N GLU A 74 3.37 -7.79 6.37
CA GLU A 74 1.99 -7.50 6.03
C GLU A 74 1.98 -6.29 5.11
N LEU A 75 1.23 -6.37 4.01
CA LEU A 75 1.08 -5.26 3.08
C LEU A 75 -0.36 -4.79 3.05
N LEU A 76 -0.55 -3.48 3.05
CA LEU A 76 -1.85 -2.86 2.92
C LEU A 76 -2.11 -2.58 1.44
N VAL A 77 -3.25 -3.05 0.94
CA VAL A 77 -3.62 -2.94 -0.47
C VAL A 77 -5.01 -2.30 -0.57
N HIS A 78 -5.17 -1.40 -1.52
CA HIS A 78 -6.48 -0.87 -1.89
C HIS A 78 -6.92 -1.51 -3.20
N SER A 79 -8.11 -2.09 -3.22
CA SER A 79 -8.62 -2.85 -4.36
C SER A 79 -10.10 -2.56 -4.60
N PHE A 80 -10.53 -2.69 -5.86
CA PHE A 80 -11.95 -2.60 -6.23
C PHE A 80 -12.56 -3.97 -6.51
N ASP A 81 -11.80 -5.06 -6.32
CA ASP A 81 -12.25 -6.41 -6.64
C ASP A 81 -13.20 -6.95 -5.56
N ASP A 82 -14.44 -7.27 -5.97
CA ASP A 82 -15.48 -7.79 -5.08
C ASP A 82 -15.37 -9.30 -4.81
N ASN A 83 -14.48 -9.99 -5.50
CA ASN A 83 -14.42 -11.46 -5.49
C ASN A 83 -13.30 -12.03 -4.62
N LEU A 84 -12.61 -11.19 -3.87
CA LEU A 84 -11.54 -11.63 -2.99
C LEU A 84 -12.09 -12.13 -1.66
N GLU A 85 -11.43 -13.12 -1.08
CA GLU A 85 -11.84 -13.73 0.18
C GLU A 85 -10.69 -13.82 1.17
N VAL A 86 -11.02 -13.74 2.46
CA VAL A 86 -10.05 -13.94 3.53
C VAL A 86 -9.49 -15.36 3.45
N ASN A 87 -8.20 -15.51 3.71
CA ASN A 87 -7.41 -16.74 3.60
C ASN A 87 -7.13 -17.21 2.18
N GLN A 88 -7.54 -16.45 1.18
CA GLN A 88 -7.24 -16.76 -0.21
C GLN A 88 -5.74 -16.56 -0.47
N ASN A 89 -5.13 -17.53 -1.18
CA ASN A 89 -3.78 -17.38 -1.70
C ASN A 89 -3.84 -16.59 -2.99
N ILE A 90 -3.04 -15.53 -3.06
CA ILE A 90 -3.06 -14.61 -4.21
C ILE A 90 -1.64 -14.34 -4.69
N LYS A 91 -1.56 -13.79 -5.88
CA LYS A 91 -0.33 -13.22 -6.42
C LYS A 91 -0.51 -11.73 -6.59
N TYR A 92 0.59 -10.99 -6.50
CA TYR A 92 0.54 -9.55 -6.66
C TYR A 92 1.79 -9.02 -7.34
N ASN A 93 1.65 -7.84 -7.89
CA ASN A 93 2.75 -7.00 -8.35
C ASN A 93 2.56 -5.61 -7.74
N PHE A 94 3.56 -4.78 -7.85
CA PHE A 94 3.43 -3.38 -7.48
C PHE A 94 4.12 -2.51 -8.52
N ASP A 95 3.62 -1.29 -8.66
CA ASP A 95 4.18 -0.27 -9.54
C ASP A 95 4.24 1.06 -8.79
N GLY A 96 4.52 2.14 -9.52
CA GLY A 96 4.62 3.45 -8.90
C GLY A 96 5.95 3.66 -8.18
N GLU A 97 6.00 4.73 -7.42
CA GLU A 97 7.22 5.12 -6.74
C GLU A 97 7.44 4.34 -5.44
N ILE A 98 8.66 3.85 -5.27
CA ILE A 98 9.12 3.33 -3.99
C ILE A 98 9.74 4.50 -3.23
N LEU A 99 9.20 4.80 -2.05
CA LEU A 99 9.67 5.87 -1.20
C LEU A 99 10.63 5.30 -0.17
N LYS A 100 11.83 5.86 -0.09
CA LYS A 100 12.89 5.39 0.80
C LYS A 100 13.19 6.43 1.87
N PHE A 101 13.28 5.97 3.10
CA PHE A 101 13.52 6.84 4.24
C PHE A 101 14.64 6.31 5.14
#